data_79590652476351c2d745e0ca25f60882
#
_entry.id   79590652476351c2d745e0ca25f60882
#
_cell.length_a   1.000
_cell.length_b   1.000
_cell.length_c   1.000
_cell.angle_alpha   90.00
_cell.angle_beta   90.00
_cell.angle_gamma   90.00
#
_symmetry.space_group_name_H-M   'P 1'
#
loop_
_entity.id
_entity.type
_entity.pdbx_description
1 polymer ?
#
loop_
_entity_poly.entity_id
_entity_poly.type
_entity_poly.pdbx_seq_one_letter_code
_entity_poly.pdbx_strand_id
1 'polypeptide(L)'
;MQNFKVIIVEDVPLELKGTVGIVKNDIPEAEIIGTAENEAAYWRLLKQQVPDLVLLDLGLGGSTTVGVELCRQTKEMHPQVRVLIFTGEILNEKLWVDVLDAGADGIILKTGELLTRNDVMAVMNGKQLVFNQPILQKIVERFKRSVGSELMKQEAMVNYEIDE
;
A
#
# COMPACT_ATOMS: atom_id res chain seq x y z
N MET A 1 5.33 8.46 23.16
CA MET A 1 4.99 8.56 21.71
C MET A 1 3.59 9.13 21.61
N GLN A 2 3.34 9.94 20.60
CA GLN A 2 2.04 10.56 20.40
C GLN A 2 1.08 9.55 19.77
N ASN A 3 -0.14 9.43 20.31
CA ASN A 3 -1.19 8.61 19.71
C ASN A 3 -1.62 9.20 18.36
N PHE A 4 -2.01 8.33 17.44
CA PHE A 4 -2.49 8.71 16.11
C PHE A 4 -3.80 8.00 15.77
N LYS A 5 -4.62 8.65 14.96
CA LYS A 5 -5.96 8.19 14.60
C LYS A 5 -5.95 7.38 13.32
N VAL A 6 -6.61 6.23 13.33
CA VAL A 6 -6.62 5.29 12.20
C VAL A 6 -8.04 5.02 11.72
N ILE A 7 -8.24 5.07 10.41
CA ILE A 7 -9.39 4.47 9.72
C ILE A 7 -8.91 3.21 8.99
N ILE A 8 -9.67 2.13 9.11
CA ILE A 8 -9.42 0.87 8.42
C ILE A 8 -10.51 0.68 7.35
N VAL A 9 -10.08 0.46 6.11
CA VAL A 9 -10.97 0.25 4.97
C VAL A 9 -10.77 -1.15 4.41
N GLU A 10 -11.77 -2.01 4.56
CA GLU A 10 -11.73 -3.43 4.21
C GLU A 10 -13.15 -3.96 4.05
N ASP A 11 -13.50 -4.56 2.92
CA ASP A 11 -14.86 -5.05 2.63
C ASP A 11 -15.10 -6.51 3.02
N VAL A 12 -14.06 -7.28 3.32
CA VAL A 12 -14.19 -8.66 3.80
C VAL A 12 -14.28 -8.67 5.33
N PRO A 13 -15.43 -9.03 5.93
CA PRO A 13 -15.64 -8.91 7.38
C PRO A 13 -14.62 -9.65 8.23
N LEU A 14 -14.17 -10.82 7.79
CA LEU A 14 -13.17 -11.61 8.53
C LEU A 14 -11.79 -10.94 8.50
N GLU A 15 -11.41 -10.38 7.37
CA GLU A 15 -10.15 -9.66 7.21
C GLU A 15 -10.17 -8.34 7.99
N LEU A 16 -11.28 -7.61 7.95
CA LEU A 16 -11.49 -6.41 8.75
C LEU A 16 -11.32 -6.70 10.24
N LYS A 17 -11.96 -7.76 10.74
CA LYS A 17 -11.84 -8.20 12.13
C LYS A 17 -10.39 -8.55 12.48
N GLY A 18 -9.69 -9.23 11.59
CA GLY A 18 -8.27 -9.55 11.76
C GLY A 18 -7.39 -8.31 11.86
N THR A 19 -7.56 -7.37 10.94
CA THR A 19 -6.82 -6.10 10.92
C THR A 19 -7.09 -5.25 12.15
N VAL A 20 -8.36 -5.14 12.57
CA VAL A 20 -8.73 -4.46 13.83
C VAL A 20 -8.05 -5.12 15.02
N GLY A 21 -8.00 -6.46 15.06
CA GLY A 21 -7.32 -7.21 16.13
C GLY A 21 -5.83 -6.88 16.19
N ILE A 22 -5.13 -6.89 15.06
CA ILE A 22 -3.70 -6.53 14.98
C ILE A 22 -3.48 -5.11 15.49
N VAL A 23 -4.25 -4.15 15.00
CA VAL A 23 -4.08 -2.74 15.38
C VAL A 23 -4.29 -2.56 16.90
N LYS A 24 -5.34 -3.15 17.45
CA LYS A 24 -5.65 -3.02 18.90
C LYS A 24 -4.64 -3.70 19.82
N ASN A 25 -4.13 -4.86 19.41
CA ASN A 25 -3.27 -5.67 20.28
C ASN A 25 -1.79 -5.29 20.17
N ASP A 26 -1.35 -4.94 18.95
CA ASP A 26 0.08 -4.85 18.62
C ASP A 26 0.55 -3.42 18.39
N ILE A 27 -0.38 -2.44 18.23
CA ILE A 27 -0.05 -1.04 17.95
C ILE A 27 -0.73 -0.11 18.97
N PRO A 28 -0.21 -0.05 20.20
CA PRO A 28 -0.86 0.68 21.29
C PRO A 28 -0.99 2.20 21.06
N GLU A 29 -0.22 2.77 20.15
CA GLU A 29 -0.30 4.19 19.77
C GLU A 29 -1.47 4.49 18.82
N ALA A 30 -2.04 3.46 18.19
CA ALA A 30 -3.11 3.63 17.21
C ALA A 30 -4.49 3.66 17.86
N GLU A 31 -5.23 4.73 17.63
CA GLU A 31 -6.64 4.86 17.98
C GLU A 31 -7.51 4.63 16.75
N ILE A 32 -8.25 3.52 16.68
CA ILE A 32 -9.19 3.26 15.59
C ILE A 32 -10.40 4.17 15.78
N ILE A 33 -10.55 5.18 14.93
CA ILE A 33 -11.68 6.12 14.93
C ILE A 33 -12.85 5.66 14.05
N GLY A 34 -12.64 4.66 13.21
CA GLY A 34 -13.69 4.06 12.38
C GLY A 34 -13.18 2.96 11.48
N THR A 35 -14.14 2.17 11.00
CA THR A 35 -13.94 1.15 9.98
C THR A 35 -14.94 1.35 8.84
N ALA A 36 -14.53 1.11 7.61
CA ALA A 36 -15.37 1.26 6.43
C ALA A 36 -15.28 0.00 5.56
N GLU A 37 -16.43 -0.51 5.17
CA GLU A 37 -16.57 -1.69 4.30
C GLU A 37 -16.72 -1.32 2.82
N ASN A 38 -16.86 -0.02 2.53
CA ASN A 38 -17.00 0.49 1.18
C ASN A 38 -16.65 1.98 1.09
N GLU A 39 -16.57 2.48 -0.12
CA GLU A 39 -16.25 3.86 -0.42
C GLU A 39 -17.18 4.87 0.28
N ALA A 40 -18.49 4.66 0.23
CA ALA A 40 -19.46 5.58 0.84
C ALA A 40 -19.31 5.67 2.37
N ALA A 41 -19.04 4.53 3.03
CA ALA A 41 -18.76 4.50 4.46
C ALA A 41 -17.46 5.23 4.81
N TYR A 42 -16.41 5.05 3.99
CA TYR A 42 -15.14 5.73 4.16
C TYR A 42 -15.29 7.26 4.08
N TRP A 43 -15.96 7.78 3.04
CA TRP A 43 -16.16 9.23 2.90
C TRP A 43 -17.00 9.83 4.03
N ARG A 44 -17.96 9.09 4.55
CA ARG A 44 -18.72 9.54 5.74
C ARG A 44 -17.83 9.70 6.98
N LEU A 45 -16.95 8.73 7.22
CA LEU A 45 -16.00 8.79 8.34
C LEU A 45 -15.02 9.96 8.18
N LEU A 46 -14.45 10.12 6.99
CA LEU A 46 -13.49 11.18 6.70
C LEU A 46 -14.07 12.59 6.90
N LYS A 47 -15.36 12.77 6.59
CA LYS A 47 -16.08 14.03 6.84
C LYS A 47 -16.30 14.29 8.33
N GLN A 48 -16.44 13.25 9.14
CA GLN A 48 -16.64 13.39 10.58
C GLN A 48 -15.32 13.71 11.29
N GLN A 49 -14.26 13.00 10.92
CA GLN A 49 -12.95 13.16 11.52
C GLN A 49 -11.85 12.73 10.55
N VAL A 50 -10.89 13.60 10.32
CA VAL A 50 -9.71 13.30 9.51
C VAL A 50 -8.74 12.43 10.32
N PRO A 51 -8.33 11.26 9.82
CA PRO A 51 -7.36 10.40 10.49
C PRO A 51 -5.93 10.90 10.25
N ASP A 52 -4.99 10.32 10.98
CA ASP A 52 -3.55 10.45 10.71
C ASP A 52 -3.07 9.36 9.73
N LEU A 53 -3.72 8.17 9.80
CA LEU A 53 -3.42 7.00 9.00
C LEU A 53 -4.69 6.35 8.45
N VAL A 54 -4.64 5.94 7.19
CA VAL A 54 -5.62 5.04 6.58
C VAL A 54 -4.94 3.72 6.26
N LEU A 55 -5.43 2.62 6.84
CA LEU A 55 -5.11 1.27 6.40
C LEU A 55 -6.13 0.88 5.35
N LEU A 56 -5.67 0.68 4.12
CA LEU A 56 -6.55 0.55 2.95
C LEU A 56 -6.29 -0.77 2.22
N ASP A 57 -7.31 -1.62 2.14
CA ASP A 57 -7.31 -2.71 1.18
C ASP A 57 -7.62 -2.21 -0.23
N LEU A 58 -6.96 -2.78 -1.25
CA LEU A 58 -7.22 -2.40 -2.64
C LEU A 58 -8.47 -3.07 -3.20
N GLY A 59 -8.75 -4.30 -2.78
CA GLY A 59 -9.77 -5.17 -3.37
C GLY A 59 -11.22 -4.84 -3.01
N LEU A 60 -11.56 -3.56 -2.89
CA LEU A 60 -12.91 -3.13 -2.46
C LEU A 60 -13.97 -3.43 -3.52
N GLY A 61 -15.02 -4.14 -3.12
CA GLY A 61 -16.11 -4.50 -4.01
C GLY A 61 -15.70 -5.36 -5.22
N GLY A 62 -14.62 -6.11 -5.09
CA GLY A 62 -14.06 -6.92 -6.18
C GLY A 62 -13.27 -6.13 -7.23
N SER A 63 -12.95 -4.87 -6.97
CA SER A 63 -12.19 -4.00 -7.88
C SER A 63 -11.05 -3.29 -7.17
N THR A 64 -9.83 -3.43 -7.68
CA THR A 64 -8.65 -2.71 -7.19
C THR A 64 -8.67 -1.22 -7.58
N THR A 65 -9.41 -0.85 -8.61
CA THR A 65 -9.55 0.55 -9.05
C THR A 65 -10.13 1.44 -7.96
N VAL A 66 -11.12 0.94 -7.21
CA VAL A 66 -11.75 1.69 -6.12
C VAL A 66 -10.73 2.03 -5.03
N GLY A 67 -9.93 1.06 -4.59
CA GLY A 67 -8.92 1.27 -3.56
C GLY A 67 -7.84 2.27 -4.01
N VAL A 68 -7.36 2.16 -5.24
CA VAL A 68 -6.39 3.11 -5.81
C VAL A 68 -6.96 4.53 -5.85
N GLU A 69 -8.21 4.67 -6.28
CA GLU A 69 -8.86 5.99 -6.37
C GLU A 69 -9.11 6.59 -4.98
N LEU A 70 -9.51 5.79 -4.00
CA LEU A 70 -9.62 6.25 -2.61
C LEU A 70 -8.28 6.77 -2.07
N CYS A 71 -7.19 6.08 -2.36
CA CYS A 71 -5.85 6.54 -2.00
C CYS A 71 -5.56 7.91 -2.64
N ARG A 72 -5.74 8.04 -3.95
CA ARG A 72 -5.49 9.27 -4.72
C ARG A 72 -6.29 10.44 -4.17
N GLN A 73 -7.58 10.30 -4.04
CA GLN A 73 -8.46 11.38 -3.56
C GLN A 73 -8.16 11.74 -2.10
N THR A 74 -7.82 10.77 -1.24
CA THR A 74 -7.41 11.04 0.13
C THR A 74 -6.15 11.91 0.16
N LYS A 75 -5.14 11.57 -0.63
CA LYS A 75 -3.87 12.33 -0.70
C LYS A 75 -4.05 13.71 -1.33
N GLU A 76 -4.95 13.85 -2.30
CA GLU A 76 -5.27 15.16 -2.90
C GLU A 76 -5.99 16.09 -1.91
N MET A 77 -6.99 15.58 -1.18
CA MET A 77 -7.76 16.38 -0.22
C MET A 77 -7.03 16.60 1.12
N HIS A 78 -6.26 15.62 1.55
CA HIS A 78 -5.56 15.61 2.84
C HIS A 78 -4.12 15.09 2.68
N PRO A 79 -3.20 15.88 2.10
CA PRO A 79 -1.82 15.44 1.83
C PRO A 79 -1.05 14.96 3.07
N GLN A 80 -1.44 15.42 4.25
CA GLN A 80 -0.84 15.04 5.53
C GLN A 80 -1.26 13.65 6.02
N VAL A 81 -2.41 13.14 5.53
CA VAL A 81 -2.88 11.79 5.91
C VAL A 81 -1.96 10.74 5.28
N ARG A 82 -1.46 9.84 6.09
CA ARG A 82 -0.69 8.67 5.61
C ARG A 82 -1.65 7.61 5.10
N VAL A 83 -1.31 7.01 3.96
CA VAL A 83 -2.07 5.89 3.38
C VAL A 83 -1.16 4.68 3.27
N LEU A 84 -1.43 3.66 4.05
CA LEU A 84 -0.75 2.38 4.00
C LEU A 84 -1.68 1.35 3.37
N ILE A 85 -1.29 0.88 2.20
CA ILE A 85 -1.99 -0.21 1.52
C ILE A 85 -1.68 -1.52 2.23
N PHE A 86 -2.73 -2.23 2.65
CA PHE A 86 -2.64 -3.54 3.28
C PHE A 86 -3.57 -4.50 2.54
N THR A 87 -3.03 -5.27 1.59
CA THR A 87 -3.83 -5.99 0.60
C THR A 87 -3.35 -7.42 0.36
N GLY A 88 -4.30 -8.33 0.09
CA GLY A 88 -4.04 -9.67 -0.42
C GLY A 88 -3.93 -9.75 -1.94
N GLU A 89 -4.22 -8.66 -2.65
CA GLU A 89 -4.21 -8.62 -4.11
C GLU A 89 -2.82 -8.86 -4.71
N ILE A 90 -2.78 -9.62 -5.81
CA ILE A 90 -1.56 -9.80 -6.58
C ILE A 90 -1.30 -8.52 -7.39
N LEU A 91 -0.26 -7.81 -6.99
CA LEU A 91 0.13 -6.58 -7.68
C LEU A 91 0.85 -6.92 -8.99
N ASN A 92 0.22 -6.64 -10.11
CA ASN A 92 0.89 -6.60 -11.41
C ASN A 92 1.59 -5.24 -11.59
N GLU A 93 2.33 -5.11 -12.67
CA GLU A 93 3.15 -3.94 -12.98
C GLU A 93 2.36 -2.63 -13.01
N LYS A 94 1.20 -2.67 -13.68
CA LYS A 94 0.32 -1.51 -13.80
C LYS A 94 -0.22 -1.09 -12.45
N LEU A 95 -0.69 -2.04 -11.65
CA LEU A 95 -1.26 -1.74 -10.33
C LEU A 95 -0.21 -1.15 -9.37
N TRP A 96 1.06 -1.59 -9.46
CA TRP A 96 2.15 -0.98 -8.71
C TRP A 96 2.32 0.50 -9.04
N VAL A 97 2.38 0.81 -10.33
CA VAL A 97 2.52 2.20 -10.78
C VAL A 97 1.31 3.01 -10.33
N ASP A 98 0.10 2.50 -10.54
CA ASP A 98 -1.14 3.19 -10.15
C ASP A 98 -1.18 3.51 -8.64
N VAL A 99 -0.75 2.58 -7.78
CA VAL A 99 -0.69 2.76 -6.32
C VAL A 99 0.36 3.80 -5.91
N LEU A 100 1.54 3.76 -6.52
CA LEU A 100 2.61 4.72 -6.25
C LEU A 100 2.23 6.13 -6.74
N ASP A 101 1.66 6.23 -7.94
CA ASP A 101 1.18 7.50 -8.50
C ASP A 101 0.00 8.07 -7.70
N ALA A 102 -0.80 7.22 -7.06
CA ALA A 102 -1.85 7.65 -6.15
C ALA A 102 -1.31 8.25 -4.84
N GLY A 103 0.00 8.14 -4.57
CA GLY A 103 0.66 8.73 -3.43
C GLY A 103 0.65 7.88 -2.16
N ALA A 104 0.47 6.55 -2.27
CA ALA A 104 0.57 5.66 -1.11
C ALA A 104 1.92 5.80 -0.40
N ASP A 105 1.88 5.80 0.92
CA ASP A 105 3.09 5.91 1.77
C ASP A 105 3.74 4.56 2.06
N GLY A 106 3.05 3.47 1.77
CA GLY A 106 3.58 2.11 1.89
C GLY A 106 2.63 1.05 1.37
N ILE A 107 3.15 -0.14 1.15
CA ILE A 107 2.41 -1.30 0.67
C ILE A 107 2.85 -2.53 1.45
N ILE A 108 1.91 -3.19 2.11
CA ILE A 108 2.10 -4.44 2.84
C ILE A 108 1.20 -5.50 2.21
N LEU A 109 1.78 -6.61 1.76
CA LEU A 109 1.01 -7.76 1.30
C LEU A 109 0.57 -8.62 2.48
N LYS A 110 -0.69 -9.06 2.46
CA LYS A 110 -1.28 -10.01 3.43
C LYS A 110 -0.84 -11.47 3.18
N THR A 111 0.34 -11.70 2.62
CA THR A 111 0.86 -13.03 2.27
C THR A 111 1.90 -13.49 3.29
N GLY A 112 1.44 -14.24 4.29
CA GLY A 112 2.32 -14.91 5.27
C GLY A 112 2.94 -14.03 6.34
N GLU A 113 3.03 -12.73 6.15
CA GLU A 113 3.47 -11.77 7.16
C GLU A 113 2.30 -10.88 7.57
N LEU A 114 2.13 -10.71 8.88
CA LEU A 114 1.14 -9.80 9.42
C LEU A 114 1.66 -8.36 9.37
N LEU A 115 0.74 -7.41 9.35
CA LEU A 115 1.06 -6.01 9.58
C LEU A 115 1.75 -5.86 10.94
N THR A 116 2.93 -5.26 10.97
CA THR A 116 3.68 -5.07 12.22
C THR A 116 3.60 -3.62 12.71
N ARG A 117 3.79 -3.43 14.02
CA ARG A 117 3.95 -2.09 14.61
C ARG A 117 5.08 -1.32 13.92
N ASN A 118 6.19 -1.99 13.58
CA ASN A 118 7.33 -1.35 12.94
C ASN A 118 6.97 -0.80 11.56
N ASP A 119 6.17 -1.50 10.76
CA ASP A 119 5.70 -1.02 9.45
C ASP A 119 4.88 0.26 9.61
N VAL A 120 3.92 0.24 10.51
CA VAL A 120 3.05 1.39 10.78
C VAL A 120 3.84 2.58 11.30
N MET A 121 4.73 2.36 12.27
CA MET A 121 5.55 3.44 12.82
C MET A 121 6.54 4.02 11.80
N ALA A 122 7.05 3.20 10.88
CA ALA A 122 7.88 3.70 9.79
C ALA A 122 7.11 4.66 8.88
N VAL A 123 5.86 4.32 8.53
CA VAL A 123 4.97 5.21 7.77
C VAL A 123 4.67 6.49 8.55
N MET A 124 4.29 6.37 9.82
CA MET A 124 3.96 7.53 10.66
C MET A 124 5.14 8.46 10.89
N ASN A 125 6.36 7.93 10.97
CA ASN A 125 7.59 8.70 11.09
C ASN A 125 8.09 9.32 9.77
N GLY A 126 7.31 9.21 8.70
CA GLY A 126 7.58 9.85 7.43
C GLY A 126 8.63 9.14 6.56
N LYS A 127 8.93 7.86 6.82
CA LYS A 127 9.70 7.07 5.86
C LYS A 127 8.91 6.98 4.57
N GLN A 128 9.55 7.31 3.48
CA GLN A 128 8.95 7.18 2.16
C GLN A 128 8.96 5.72 1.73
N LEU A 129 7.79 5.26 1.25
CA LEU A 129 7.61 3.95 0.64
C LEU A 129 8.06 2.78 1.55
N VAL A 130 7.21 2.47 2.51
CA VAL A 130 7.39 1.29 3.36
C VAL A 130 6.87 0.05 2.64
N PHE A 131 7.70 -0.98 2.55
CA PHE A 131 7.35 -2.26 1.93
C PHE A 131 7.72 -3.41 2.85
N ASN A 132 6.90 -4.46 2.90
CA ASN A 132 7.31 -5.70 3.55
C ASN A 132 8.16 -6.58 2.63
N GLN A 133 8.76 -7.63 3.19
CA GLN A 133 9.68 -8.52 2.47
C GLN A 133 9.12 -9.10 1.17
N PRO A 134 7.87 -9.60 1.10
CA PRO A 134 7.32 -10.12 -0.15
C PRO A 134 7.31 -9.08 -1.27
N ILE A 135 7.03 -7.82 -0.96
CA ILE A 135 7.06 -6.71 -1.93
C ILE A 135 8.49 -6.39 -2.36
N LEU A 136 9.40 -6.29 -1.40
CA LEU A 136 10.81 -6.01 -1.71
C LEU A 136 11.41 -7.09 -2.62
N GLN A 137 11.09 -8.36 -2.40
CA GLN A 137 11.52 -9.45 -3.28
C GLN A 137 11.02 -9.26 -4.72
N LYS A 138 9.75 -8.92 -4.90
CA LYS A 138 9.18 -8.65 -6.22
C LYS A 138 9.85 -7.47 -6.93
N ILE A 139 10.14 -6.39 -6.21
CA ILE A 139 10.88 -5.23 -6.74
C ILE A 139 12.27 -5.66 -7.22
N VAL A 140 13.02 -6.40 -6.40
CA VAL A 140 14.37 -6.88 -6.72
C VAL A 140 14.36 -7.80 -7.94
N GLU A 141 13.44 -8.76 -8.00
CA GLU A 141 13.31 -9.67 -9.14
C GLU A 141 13.02 -8.92 -10.44
N ARG A 142 12.17 -7.91 -10.37
CA ARG A 142 11.84 -7.08 -11.52
C ARG A 142 13.04 -6.25 -11.97
N PHE A 143 13.76 -5.63 -11.04
CA PHE A 143 14.97 -4.88 -11.34
C PHE A 143 16.01 -5.76 -12.04
N LYS A 144 16.24 -6.99 -11.54
CA LYS A 144 17.14 -7.97 -12.17
C LYS A 144 16.73 -8.30 -13.60
N ARG A 145 15.43 -8.48 -13.87
CA ARG A 145 14.92 -8.75 -15.24
C ARG A 145 15.12 -7.55 -16.16
N SER A 146 14.86 -6.35 -15.67
CA SER A 146 15.04 -5.11 -16.44
C SER A 146 16.50 -4.90 -16.82
N VAL A 147 17.42 -5.03 -15.90
CA VAL A 147 18.88 -4.88 -16.14
C VAL A 147 19.38 -6.00 -17.04
N GLY A 148 18.97 -7.24 -16.85
CA GLY A 148 19.35 -8.36 -17.71
C GLY A 148 18.86 -8.18 -19.16
N SER A 149 17.64 -7.69 -19.35
CA SER A 149 17.07 -7.37 -20.66
C SER A 149 17.86 -6.24 -21.36
N GLU A 150 18.27 -5.21 -20.63
CA GLU A 150 19.03 -4.09 -21.19
C GLU A 150 20.44 -4.52 -21.61
N LEU A 151 21.11 -5.33 -20.78
CA LEU A 151 22.43 -5.89 -21.10
C LEU A 151 22.37 -6.79 -22.35
N MET A 152 21.37 -7.66 -22.45
CA MET A 152 21.19 -8.51 -23.65
C MET A 152 20.95 -7.70 -24.93
N LYS A 153 20.22 -6.58 -24.84
CA LYS A 153 20.02 -5.69 -25.99
C LYS A 153 21.32 -5.01 -26.41
N GLN A 154 22.13 -4.56 -25.44
CA GLN A 154 23.43 -3.94 -25.73
C GLN A 154 24.40 -4.93 -26.33
N GLU A 155 24.50 -6.17 -25.86
CA GLU A 155 25.31 -7.24 -26.45
C GLU A 155 24.87 -7.59 -27.88
N ALA A 156 23.56 -7.64 -28.15
CA ALA A 156 23.04 -7.89 -29.49
C ALA A 156 23.37 -6.75 -30.46
N MET A 157 23.33 -5.48 -30.01
CA MET A 157 23.71 -4.33 -30.87
C MET A 157 25.22 -4.30 -31.15
N VAL A 158 26.05 -4.61 -30.17
CA VAL A 158 27.52 -4.66 -30.35
C VAL A 158 27.91 -5.78 -31.35
N ASN A 159 27.25 -6.95 -31.28
CA ASN A 159 27.53 -8.03 -32.21
C ASN A 159 27.06 -7.71 -33.63
N TYR A 160 26.04 -6.88 -33.83
CA TYR A 160 25.59 -6.45 -35.17
C TYR A 160 26.56 -5.47 -35.83
N GLU A 161 27.26 -4.64 -35.08
CA GLU A 161 28.25 -3.67 -35.57
C GLU A 161 29.60 -4.32 -35.90
N ILE A 162 29.87 -5.55 -35.48
CA ILE A 162 31.14 -6.27 -35.74
C ILE A 162 31.08 -7.10 -37.04
N ASP A 163 29.86 -7.42 -37.49
CA ASP A 163 29.64 -8.23 -38.71
C ASP A 163 29.47 -7.38 -40.01
N GLU A 164 29.65 -6.08 -39.98
CA GLU A 164 29.77 -5.17 -41.13
C GLU A 164 31.26 -4.79 -41.40
#